data_1f0676dc7967ee26e3d9078d34a5e4be
#
_entry.id   1f0676dc7967ee26e3d9078d34a5e4be
#
_cell.length_a   1.000
_cell.length_b   1.000
_cell.length_c   1.000
_cell.angle_alpha   90.00
_cell.angle_beta   90.00
_cell.angle_gamma   90.00
#
_symmetry.space_group_name_H-M   'P 1'
#
loop_
_entity.id
_entity.type
_entity.pdbx_description
1 polymer ?
#
loop_
_entity_poly.entity_id
_entity_poly.type
_entity_poly.pdbx_seq_one_letter_code
_entity_poly.pdbx_strand_id
1 'polypeptide(L)'
;MADIIQLLEQEEIARLGKTIPSFAPGDTVVVGVNVVEGTRKRVQLYEGVVISKRNRGLNSAFTVRKISSGEGVERTFQTYSPLIASVELKRRGDVRRAKLYYLRERSGKSARIREKLDAREKEIIQDIPKTETPKAAAPEAAPDKAAE
;
A
#
# COMPACT_ATOMS: atom_id res chain seq x y z
N MET A 1 -7.50 -3.73 -37.66
CA MET A 1 -6.94 -5.09 -37.51
C MET A 1 -6.32 -5.14 -36.11
N ALA A 2 -6.74 -6.09 -35.26
CA ALA A 2 -6.11 -6.27 -33.96
C ALA A 2 -4.68 -6.78 -34.19
N ASP A 3 -3.73 -6.16 -33.51
CA ASP A 3 -2.32 -6.56 -33.57
C ASP A 3 -2.18 -7.98 -33.01
N ILE A 4 -1.55 -8.89 -33.73
CA ILE A 4 -1.32 -10.28 -33.29
C ILE A 4 -0.64 -10.29 -31.92
N ILE A 5 0.24 -9.33 -31.66
CA ILE A 5 0.92 -9.17 -30.36
C ILE A 5 -0.09 -8.90 -29.25
N GLN A 6 -1.09 -8.04 -29.48
CA GLN A 6 -2.11 -7.73 -28.48
C GLN A 6 -3.01 -8.94 -28.17
N LEU A 7 -3.32 -9.75 -29.16
CA LEU A 7 -4.08 -10.98 -28.97
C LEU A 7 -3.29 -11.97 -28.09
N LEU A 8 -2.02 -12.19 -28.41
CA LEU A 8 -1.16 -13.07 -27.61
C LEU A 8 -0.98 -12.56 -26.17
N GLU A 9 -0.83 -11.24 -25.97
CA GLU A 9 -0.74 -10.66 -24.63
C GLU A 9 -2.04 -10.90 -23.84
N GLN A 10 -3.21 -10.76 -24.46
CA GLN A 10 -4.50 -11.00 -23.82
C GLN A 10 -4.69 -12.48 -23.45
N GLU A 11 -4.30 -13.39 -24.34
CA GLU A 11 -4.33 -14.83 -24.07
C GLU A 11 -3.45 -15.21 -22.88
N GLU A 12 -2.24 -14.67 -22.81
CA GLU A 12 -1.33 -14.91 -21.69
C GLU A 12 -1.85 -14.33 -20.38
N ILE A 13 -2.45 -13.12 -20.40
CA ILE A 13 -3.08 -12.52 -19.22
C ILE A 13 -4.24 -13.40 -18.73
N ALA A 14 -5.07 -13.88 -19.65
CA ALA A 14 -6.19 -14.78 -19.34
C ALA A 14 -5.68 -16.12 -18.76
N ARG A 15 -4.61 -16.67 -19.34
CA ARG A 15 -3.98 -17.91 -18.86
C ARG A 15 -3.44 -17.79 -17.45
N LEU A 16 -2.85 -16.64 -17.11
CA LEU A 16 -2.31 -16.38 -15.77
C LEU A 16 -3.39 -16.25 -14.70
N GLY A 17 -4.63 -15.95 -15.07
CA GLY A 17 -5.80 -15.95 -14.19
C GLY A 17 -5.68 -15.09 -12.92
N LYS A 18 -4.78 -14.10 -12.90
CA LYS A 18 -4.51 -13.29 -11.71
C LYS A 18 -5.56 -12.21 -11.52
N THR A 19 -6.24 -12.25 -10.39
CA THR A 19 -7.14 -11.17 -9.97
C THR A 19 -6.32 -10.06 -9.31
N ILE A 20 -6.15 -8.95 -10.01
CA ILE A 20 -5.41 -7.80 -9.51
C ILE A 20 -6.41 -6.70 -9.20
N PRO A 21 -6.46 -6.19 -7.96
CA PRO A 21 -7.35 -5.10 -7.60
C PRO A 21 -7.02 -3.83 -8.39
N SER A 22 -8.03 -2.98 -8.58
CA SER A 22 -7.80 -1.66 -9.15
C SER A 22 -7.17 -0.76 -8.11
N PHE A 23 -5.93 -0.34 -8.33
CA PHE A 23 -5.20 0.61 -7.49
C PHE A 23 -4.54 1.70 -8.34
N ALA A 24 -4.22 2.81 -7.70
CA ALA A 24 -3.60 3.99 -8.30
C ALA A 24 -2.29 4.36 -7.56
N PRO A 25 -1.44 5.22 -8.13
CA PRO A 25 -0.35 5.84 -7.38
C PRO A 25 -0.89 6.57 -6.15
N GLY A 26 -0.20 6.45 -5.01
CA GLY A 26 -0.64 6.99 -3.72
C GLY A 26 -1.31 5.95 -2.82
N ASP A 27 -1.83 4.88 -3.38
CA ASP A 27 -2.45 3.81 -2.60
C ASP A 27 -1.41 3.01 -1.84
N THR A 28 -1.78 2.53 -0.65
CA THR A 28 -0.99 1.58 0.12
C THR A 28 -1.43 0.17 -0.24
N VAL A 29 -0.49 -0.62 -0.71
CA VAL A 29 -0.72 -2.01 -1.13
C VAL A 29 0.16 -2.98 -0.36
N VAL A 30 -0.33 -4.20 -0.22
CA VAL A 30 0.43 -5.35 0.29
C VAL A 30 0.65 -6.31 -0.87
N VAL A 31 1.90 -6.55 -1.22
CA VAL A 31 2.30 -7.45 -2.30
C VAL A 31 2.87 -8.72 -1.71
N GLY A 32 2.22 -9.85 -1.95
CA GLY A 32 2.74 -11.18 -1.63
C GLY A 32 3.74 -11.62 -2.70
N VAL A 33 4.98 -11.81 -2.32
CA VAL A 33 6.06 -12.25 -3.23
C VAL A 33 6.48 -13.66 -2.89
N ASN A 34 6.46 -14.53 -3.89
CA ASN A 34 6.98 -15.88 -3.77
C ASN A 34 8.51 -15.84 -3.72
N VAL A 35 9.08 -16.27 -2.62
CA VAL A 35 10.53 -16.39 -2.43
C VAL A 35 10.90 -17.85 -2.30
N VAL A 36 11.93 -18.28 -3.03
CA VAL A 36 12.47 -19.63 -2.97
C VAL A 36 13.83 -19.53 -2.31
N GLU A 37 13.97 -20.17 -1.16
CA GLU A 37 15.20 -20.23 -0.38
C GLU A 37 15.67 -21.68 -0.27
N GLY A 38 16.59 -22.08 -1.14
CA GLY A 38 16.97 -23.49 -1.26
C GLY A 38 15.78 -24.35 -1.68
N THR A 39 15.36 -25.27 -0.80
CA THR A 39 14.20 -26.15 -1.02
C THR A 39 12.88 -25.58 -0.49
N ARG A 40 12.91 -24.51 0.29
CA ARG A 40 11.72 -23.90 0.88
C ARG A 40 11.13 -22.82 -0.01
N LYS A 41 9.82 -22.86 -0.20
CA LYS A 41 9.03 -21.82 -0.85
C LYS A 41 8.22 -21.10 0.22
N ARG A 42 8.30 -19.77 0.28
CA ARG A 42 7.48 -18.94 1.18
C ARG A 42 6.98 -17.71 0.48
N VAL A 43 5.87 -17.17 0.97
CA VAL A 43 5.36 -15.86 0.54
C VAL A 43 5.87 -14.80 1.50
N GLN A 44 6.56 -13.81 0.96
CA GLN A 44 7.01 -12.64 1.70
C GLN A 44 6.11 -11.46 1.38
N LEU A 45 5.54 -10.85 2.42
CA LEU A 45 4.69 -9.68 2.27
C LEU A 45 5.56 -8.41 2.17
N TYR A 46 5.25 -7.60 1.17
CA TYR A 46 5.86 -6.29 0.95
C TYR A 46 4.78 -5.23 0.99
N GLU A 47 4.64 -4.55 2.14
CA GLU A 47 3.69 -3.45 2.32
C GLU A 47 4.35 -2.12 2.04
N GLY A 48 3.69 -1.26 1.27
CA GLY A 48 4.19 0.08 0.98
C GLY A 48 3.25 0.90 0.10
N VAL A 49 3.69 2.09 -0.22
CA VAL A 49 2.96 3.05 -1.06
C VAL A 49 3.36 2.91 -2.51
N VAL A 50 2.39 2.85 -3.41
CA VAL A 50 2.61 2.85 -4.86
C VAL A 50 3.06 4.24 -5.29
N ILE A 51 4.30 4.39 -5.72
CA ILE A 51 4.86 5.68 -6.20
C ILE A 51 4.72 5.87 -7.70
N SER A 52 4.64 4.78 -8.45
CA SER A 52 4.41 4.84 -9.90
C SER A 52 3.71 3.58 -10.39
N LYS A 53 2.89 3.73 -11.42
CA LYS A 53 2.25 2.63 -12.15
C LYS A 53 2.42 2.86 -13.65
N ARG A 54 2.70 1.79 -14.37
CA ARG A 54 2.86 1.77 -15.81
C ARG A 54 1.97 0.68 -16.38
N ASN A 55 1.00 1.05 -17.18
CA ASN A 55 0.11 0.12 -17.86
C ASN A 55 0.64 -0.13 -19.27
N ARG A 56 1.03 -1.37 -19.54
CA ARG A 56 1.53 -1.83 -20.86
C ARG A 56 1.16 -3.29 -21.08
N GLY A 57 -0.15 -3.60 -21.15
CA GLY A 57 -0.60 -4.97 -21.34
C GLY A 57 0.11 -5.93 -20.37
N LEU A 58 0.68 -7.00 -20.89
CA LEU A 58 1.45 -7.99 -20.12
C LEU A 58 2.67 -7.38 -19.40
N ASN A 59 3.31 -6.37 -19.99
CA ASN A 59 4.50 -5.69 -19.44
C ASN A 59 4.15 -4.57 -18.44
N SER A 60 2.96 -4.58 -17.87
CA SER A 60 2.55 -3.64 -16.83
C SER A 60 3.40 -3.81 -15.58
N ALA A 61 3.79 -2.69 -14.98
CA ALA A 61 4.63 -2.68 -13.79
C ALA A 61 4.21 -1.56 -12.83
N PHE A 62 4.48 -1.74 -11.55
CA PHE A 62 4.29 -0.73 -10.54
C PHE A 62 5.44 -0.74 -9.53
N THR A 63 5.77 0.43 -8.99
CA THR A 63 6.83 0.58 -8.00
C THR A 63 6.24 0.91 -6.66
N VAL A 64 6.61 0.15 -5.65
CA VAL A 64 6.18 0.31 -4.26
C VAL A 64 7.36 0.79 -3.42
N ARG A 65 7.13 1.85 -2.64
CA ARG A 65 8.08 2.40 -1.68
C ARG A 65 7.64 2.10 -0.26
N LYS A 66 8.55 1.62 0.56
CA LYS A 66 8.38 1.53 2.01
C LYS A 66 9.60 2.10 2.73
N ILE A 67 9.42 2.46 3.99
CA ILE A 67 10.54 2.80 4.87
C ILE A 67 10.82 1.56 5.73
N SER A 68 12.05 1.08 5.68
CA SER A 68 12.52 -0.07 6.45
C SER A 68 13.75 0.35 7.23
N SER A 69 13.70 0.25 8.56
CA SER A 69 14.84 0.64 9.44
C SER A 69 15.36 2.07 9.19
N GLY A 70 14.45 3.01 8.90
CA GLY A 70 14.80 4.41 8.60
C GLY A 70 15.16 4.67 7.13
N GLU A 71 15.46 3.64 6.34
CA GLU A 71 15.82 3.75 4.93
C GLU A 71 14.62 3.56 3.99
N GLY A 72 14.59 4.37 2.93
CA GLY A 72 13.56 4.27 1.89
C GLY A 72 13.90 3.18 0.88
N VAL A 73 13.16 2.08 0.89
CA VAL A 73 13.33 0.96 -0.02
C VAL A 73 12.25 0.99 -1.11
N GLU A 74 12.67 0.93 -2.38
CA GLU A 74 11.77 0.86 -3.51
C GLU A 74 11.95 -0.46 -4.25
N ARG A 75 10.82 -1.08 -4.61
CA ARG A 75 10.82 -2.29 -5.40
C ARG A 75 9.82 -2.16 -6.54
N THR A 76 10.25 -2.48 -7.75
CA THR A 76 9.39 -2.52 -8.93
C THR A 76 8.92 -3.95 -9.16
N PHE A 77 7.62 -4.10 -9.29
CA PHE A 77 6.94 -5.37 -9.52
C PHE A 77 6.34 -5.37 -10.92
N GLN A 78 6.60 -6.44 -11.67
CA GLN A 78 5.87 -6.73 -12.90
C GLN A 78 4.51 -7.31 -12.53
N THR A 79 3.44 -6.65 -12.93
CA THR A 79 2.07 -6.95 -12.49
C THR A 79 1.65 -8.40 -12.71
N TYR A 80 2.03 -8.97 -13.83
CA TYR A 80 1.68 -10.35 -14.23
C TYR A 80 2.79 -11.37 -13.97
N SER A 81 3.85 -10.99 -13.24
CA SER A 81 4.96 -11.92 -12.92
C SER A 81 4.49 -13.10 -12.08
N PRO A 82 4.95 -14.34 -12.36
CA PRO A 82 4.66 -15.52 -11.54
C PRO A 82 5.21 -15.42 -10.11
N LEU A 83 6.17 -14.53 -9.88
CA LEU A 83 6.72 -14.25 -8.55
C LEU A 83 5.72 -13.56 -7.62
N ILE A 84 4.70 -12.89 -8.15
CA ILE A 84 3.67 -12.24 -7.35
C ILE A 84 2.57 -13.27 -7.04
N ALA A 85 2.38 -13.57 -5.76
CA ALA A 85 1.31 -14.44 -5.28
C ALA A 85 -0.02 -13.68 -5.19
N SER A 86 -0.02 -12.50 -4.55
CA SER A 86 -1.21 -11.68 -4.36
C SER A 86 -0.86 -10.19 -4.34
N VAL A 87 -1.84 -9.35 -4.64
CA VAL A 87 -1.78 -7.90 -4.44
C VAL A 87 -3.06 -7.49 -3.74
N GLU A 88 -2.95 -6.89 -2.58
CA GLU A 88 -4.08 -6.44 -1.77
C GLU A 88 -4.01 -4.93 -1.59
N LEU A 89 -5.15 -4.28 -1.74
CA LEU A 89 -5.29 -2.85 -1.48
C LEU A 89 -5.64 -2.65 0.00
N LYS A 90 -4.76 -1.98 0.76
CA LYS A 90 -4.96 -1.71 2.18
C LYS A 90 -5.62 -0.35 2.42
N ARG A 91 -5.19 0.67 1.69
CA ARG A 91 -5.67 2.05 1.85
C ARG A 91 -5.59 2.79 0.53
N ARG A 92 -6.61 3.59 0.22
CA ARG A 92 -6.60 4.48 -0.94
C ARG A 92 -6.00 5.83 -0.59
N GLY A 93 -5.11 6.33 -1.44
CA GLY A 93 -4.46 7.62 -1.26
C GLY A 93 -5.04 8.70 -2.17
N ASP A 94 -5.21 9.90 -1.62
CA ASP A 94 -5.62 11.08 -2.40
C ASP A 94 -4.39 11.86 -2.87
N VAL A 95 -4.05 11.72 -4.14
CA VAL A 95 -2.91 12.36 -4.78
C VAL A 95 -3.30 12.96 -6.12
N ARG A 96 -2.64 14.07 -6.50
CA ARG A 96 -2.89 14.77 -7.78
C ARG A 96 -1.93 14.35 -8.90
N ARG A 97 -0.86 13.61 -8.57
CA ARG A 97 0.20 13.24 -9.51
C ARG A 97 0.20 11.75 -9.78
N ALA A 98 0.46 11.38 -11.02
CA ALA A 98 0.60 9.96 -11.42
C ALA A 98 1.96 9.36 -11.00
N LYS A 99 2.96 10.19 -10.70
CA LYS A 99 4.29 9.76 -10.25
C LYS A 99 4.69 10.55 -9.02
N LEU A 100 5.05 9.84 -7.95
CA LEU A 100 5.27 10.40 -6.63
C LEU A 100 6.75 10.33 -6.22
N TYR A 101 7.66 10.65 -7.15
CA TYR A 101 9.11 10.58 -6.88
C TYR A 101 9.58 11.59 -5.83
N TYR A 102 8.82 12.66 -5.60
CA TYR A 102 9.11 13.62 -4.53
C TYR A 102 9.07 13.00 -3.12
N LEU A 103 8.45 11.84 -2.94
CA LEU A 103 8.45 11.11 -1.67
C LEU A 103 9.84 10.59 -1.28
N ARG A 104 10.78 10.55 -2.21
CA ARG A 104 12.16 10.14 -1.94
C ARG A 104 12.88 11.13 -1.02
N GLU A 105 12.59 12.41 -1.17
CA GLU A 105 13.18 13.52 -0.42
C GLU A 105 12.39 13.88 0.83
N ARG A 106 11.19 13.32 0.99
CA ARG A 106 10.31 13.62 2.12
C ARG A 106 10.26 12.49 3.13
N SER A 107 10.27 12.87 4.40
CA SER A 107 10.16 11.94 5.53
C SER A 107 9.19 12.45 6.59
N GLY A 108 8.77 11.59 7.50
CA GLY A 108 7.90 11.92 8.61
C GLY A 108 6.54 12.48 8.18
N LYS A 109 6.14 13.62 8.75
CA LYS A 109 4.82 14.25 8.51
C LYS A 109 4.63 14.69 7.05
N SER A 110 5.70 15.15 6.38
CA SER A 110 5.63 15.64 4.99
C SER A 110 5.47 14.53 3.95
N ALA A 111 5.74 13.28 4.31
CA ALA A 111 5.57 12.11 3.46
C ALA A 111 4.19 11.46 3.61
N ARG A 112 3.33 11.93 4.53
CA ARG A 112 2.00 11.36 4.72
C ARG A 112 1.08 11.72 3.56
N ILE A 113 0.47 10.70 2.98
CA ILE A 113 -0.57 10.84 1.96
C ILE A 113 -1.92 10.82 2.67
N ARG A 114 -2.80 11.74 2.27
CA ARG A 114 -4.18 11.76 2.78
C ARG A 114 -4.93 10.55 2.25
N GLU A 115 -5.78 9.97 3.09
CA GLU A 115 -6.67 8.90 2.68
C GLU A 115 -7.82 9.46 1.85
N LYS A 116 -8.10 8.78 0.75
CA LYS A 116 -9.25 9.09 -0.09
C LYS A 116 -10.48 8.42 0.50
N LEU A 117 -11.28 9.18 1.21
CA LEU A 117 -12.56 8.73 1.75
C LEU A 117 -13.61 8.67 0.64
N ASP A 118 -14.35 7.59 0.57
CA ASP A 118 -15.53 7.50 -0.31
C ASP A 118 -16.62 8.45 0.19
N ALA A 119 -17.56 8.84 -0.71
CA ALA A 119 -18.59 9.83 -0.38
C ALA A 119 -19.42 9.43 0.86
N ARG A 120 -19.73 8.15 1.01
CA ARG A 120 -20.45 7.59 2.17
C ARG A 120 -19.67 7.74 3.49
N GLU A 121 -18.36 7.51 3.46
CA GLU A 121 -17.51 7.67 4.64
C GLU A 121 -17.37 9.14 5.04
N LYS A 122 -17.39 10.06 4.07
CA LYS A 122 -17.37 11.51 4.33
C LYS A 122 -18.64 11.98 5.04
N GLU A 123 -19.81 11.46 4.66
CA GLU A 123 -21.08 11.77 5.33
C GLU A 123 -21.08 11.27 6.79
N ILE A 124 -20.63 10.04 7.03
CA ILE A 124 -20.55 9.47 8.39
C ILE A 124 -19.60 10.27 9.29
N ILE A 125 -18.47 10.76 8.76
CA ILE A 125 -17.51 11.56 9.54
C ILE A 125 -18.05 12.97 9.83
N GLN A 126 -18.90 13.53 8.97
CA GLN A 126 -19.53 14.83 9.20
C GLN A 126 -20.64 14.77 10.28
N ASP A 127 -21.28 13.62 10.44
CA ASP A 127 -22.34 13.40 11.41
C ASP A 127 -21.83 12.99 12.79
N ILE A 128 -20.52 12.77 12.97
CA ILE A 128 -19.94 12.54 14.30
C ILE A 128 -19.81 13.90 14.99
N PRO A 129 -20.61 14.19 16.05
CA PRO A 129 -20.43 15.40 16.83
C PRO A 129 -19.00 15.38 17.40
N LYS A 130 -18.31 16.51 17.28
CA LYS A 130 -16.97 16.70 17.87
C LYS A 130 -17.09 16.57 19.39
N THR A 131 -17.08 15.33 19.87
CA THR A 131 -16.93 15.04 21.30
C THR A 131 -15.52 15.44 21.70
N GLU A 132 -15.51 16.36 22.64
CA GLU A 132 -14.31 16.91 23.29
C GLU A 132 -13.39 15.76 23.74
N THR A 133 -12.11 15.90 23.47
CA THR A 133 -11.05 15.03 24.01
C THR A 133 -11.20 14.91 25.52
N PRO A 134 -11.34 13.71 26.11
CA PRO A 134 -11.29 13.59 27.54
C PRO A 134 -9.86 14.00 28.00
N LYS A 135 -9.83 15.08 28.77
CA LYS A 135 -8.66 15.55 29.48
C LYS A 135 -8.13 14.40 30.34
N ALA A 136 -6.94 13.91 30.02
CA ALA A 136 -6.27 12.88 30.77
C ALA A 136 -6.19 13.27 32.24
N ALA A 137 -6.90 12.53 33.10
CA ALA A 137 -6.76 12.59 34.53
C ALA A 137 -5.38 12.03 34.89
N ALA A 138 -4.60 12.81 35.62
CA ALA A 138 -3.33 12.40 36.17
C ALA A 138 -3.53 11.22 37.15
N PRO A 139 -2.62 10.24 37.19
CA PRO A 139 -2.70 9.20 38.20
C PRO A 139 -2.32 9.77 39.57
N GLU A 140 -3.29 9.70 40.49
CA GLU A 140 -3.13 10.05 41.89
C GLU A 140 -2.17 9.07 42.56
N ALA A 141 -1.16 9.62 43.24
CA ALA A 141 -0.15 8.88 43.96
C ALA A 141 -0.77 8.07 45.10
N ALA A 142 -0.48 6.78 45.17
CA ALA A 142 -0.81 5.92 46.31
C ALA A 142 0.13 6.25 47.48
N PRO A 143 -0.37 6.33 48.73
CA PRO A 143 0.46 6.60 49.90
C PRO A 143 1.21 5.35 50.37
N ASP A 144 2.47 5.59 50.64
CA ASP A 144 3.39 4.76 51.40
C ASP A 144 2.80 4.34 52.75
N LYS A 145 2.77 3.05 53.05
CA LYS A 145 2.65 2.55 54.41
C LYS A 145 3.84 1.67 54.75
N ALA A 146 4.78 2.31 55.47
CA ALA A 146 5.77 1.65 56.29
C ALA A 146 5.11 0.97 57.53
N ALA A 147 5.88 0.06 58.14
CA ALA A 147 5.77 -0.62 59.44
C ALA A 147 5.19 -2.05 59.34
N GLU A 148 5.81 -3.04 59.74
CA GLU A 148 6.63 -3.50 60.88
C GLU A 148 7.32 -4.80 60.49
#